data_a6549a8e0fa6d5609a16d1c03eff6884
#
_entry.id   a6549a8e0fa6d5609a16d1c03eff6884
#
_cell.length_a   1.000
_cell.length_b   1.000
_cell.length_c   1.000
_cell.angle_alpha   90.00
_cell.angle_beta   90.00
_cell.angle_gamma   90.00
#
_symmetry.space_group_name_H-M   'P 1'
#
loop_
_entity.id
_entity.type
_entity.pdbx_description
1 polymer ?
#
loop_
_entity_poly.entity_id
_entity_poly.type
_entity_poly.pdbx_seq_one_letter_code
_entity_poly.pdbx_strand_id
1 'polypeptide(L)'
;MTETSTTLSPRTIAWLGVAGVLILSLGGRTGVAALSPIAGELDLDLPVDGIWLAIIGAIPPVAYAVAGLFSPWVARKLSLEGAAIVVSVVTALAHLGRGITPNYFGLFASTVVLMVGIGVLNVILPGLVKLYAPDRIGLITSLYSTMMAISTALPSAVGLALAREYGWRFSIASWALISIVAVLPYLVLLPLALRRRASEKAVYASLPRSARSARVGRSATARSIMLIFSVSGFTAYTTFGVFPQILRDHAGSSAEEAALALTVFAILGMPMSLIVPNLAVRPGWSKRLVLLSAVSGVVGFSGLLFAPSFSVLLWSVLTGLNTLTFSMSLALIGARTATHQMATELAGFVNTVGYVVAGLGPIVVGALHEITGSWIASLIVLMVFSAAVLPAFWVLGKERTIEFELEEKGVPTGPITIQP
;
A
#
# COMPACT_ATOMS: atom_id res chain seq x y z
N MET A 1 -48.23 5.10 5.30
CA MET A 1 -46.90 5.60 5.63
C MET A 1 -46.07 5.63 4.36
N THR A 2 -45.98 6.79 3.75
CA THR A 2 -45.27 7.04 2.49
C THR A 2 -43.76 6.95 2.77
N GLU A 3 -43.13 5.88 2.25
CA GLU A 3 -41.66 5.80 2.17
C GLU A 3 -41.14 6.92 1.27
N THR A 4 -40.71 8.01 1.87
CA THR A 4 -39.83 8.96 1.18
C THR A 4 -38.47 8.30 1.00
N SER A 5 -38.34 7.44 -0.02
CA SER A 5 -37.04 6.98 -0.48
C SER A 5 -36.33 8.18 -1.11
N THR A 6 -35.58 8.92 -0.34
CA THR A 6 -34.60 9.89 -0.85
C THR A 6 -33.54 9.10 -1.66
N THR A 7 -33.85 8.88 -2.94
CA THR A 7 -32.90 8.25 -3.86
C THR A 7 -31.81 9.26 -4.16
N LEU A 8 -30.63 9.06 -3.57
CA LEU A 8 -29.44 9.85 -3.89
C LEU A 8 -29.18 9.80 -5.40
N SER A 9 -28.82 10.93 -6.00
CA SER A 9 -28.46 10.94 -7.41
C SER A 9 -27.21 10.08 -7.67
N PRO A 10 -27.07 9.46 -8.86
CA PRO A 10 -25.86 8.69 -9.21
C PRO A 10 -24.57 9.49 -9.02
N ARG A 11 -24.58 10.80 -9.31
CA ARG A 11 -23.44 11.70 -9.08
C ARG A 11 -23.11 11.84 -7.59
N THR A 12 -24.12 12.00 -6.73
CA THR A 12 -23.94 12.09 -5.28
C THR A 12 -23.33 10.80 -4.73
N ILE A 13 -23.81 9.64 -5.17
CA ILE A 13 -23.29 8.33 -4.78
C ILE A 13 -21.81 8.21 -5.16
N ALA A 14 -21.45 8.55 -6.40
CA ALA A 14 -20.06 8.51 -6.87
C ALA A 14 -19.16 9.45 -6.05
N TRP A 15 -19.59 10.69 -5.80
CA TRP A 15 -18.82 11.65 -5.00
C TRP A 15 -18.65 11.23 -3.55
N LEU A 16 -19.70 10.69 -2.91
CA LEU A 16 -19.59 10.15 -1.55
C LEU A 16 -18.61 8.98 -1.48
N GLY A 17 -18.66 8.07 -2.48
CA GLY A 17 -17.73 6.95 -2.56
C GLY A 17 -16.28 7.42 -2.72
N VAL A 18 -16.04 8.38 -3.62
CA VAL A 18 -14.70 8.97 -3.84
C VAL A 18 -14.22 9.71 -2.59
N ALA A 19 -15.06 10.53 -1.97
CA ALA A 19 -14.71 11.21 -0.71
C ALA A 19 -14.33 10.20 0.39
N GLY A 20 -15.11 9.12 0.51
CA GLY A 20 -14.80 8.02 1.44
C GLY A 20 -13.43 7.39 1.14
N VAL A 21 -13.09 7.11 -0.12
CA VAL A 21 -11.78 6.59 -0.53
C VAL A 21 -10.65 7.53 -0.09
N LEU A 22 -10.79 8.85 -0.32
CA LEU A 22 -9.77 9.83 0.02
C LEU A 22 -9.56 9.95 1.53
N ILE A 23 -10.65 9.99 2.31
CA ILE A 23 -10.58 10.07 3.78
C ILE A 23 -9.98 8.79 4.37
N LEU A 24 -10.39 7.60 3.89
CA LEU A 24 -9.78 6.33 4.27
C LEU A 24 -8.27 6.33 4.03
N SER A 25 -7.86 6.81 2.86
CA SER A 25 -6.44 6.82 2.46
C SER A 25 -5.61 7.74 3.34
N LEU A 26 -6.20 8.82 3.87
CA LEU A 26 -5.56 9.72 4.84
C LEU A 26 -5.26 9.01 6.17
N GLY A 27 -6.02 7.97 6.55
CA GLY A 27 -5.73 7.09 7.69
C GLY A 27 -4.72 5.97 7.39
N GLY A 28 -4.39 5.75 6.10
CA GLY A 28 -3.67 4.56 5.64
C GLY A 28 -2.20 4.44 6.06
N ARG A 29 -1.57 5.49 6.57
CA ARG A 29 -0.18 5.50 7.01
C ARG A 29 0.05 6.15 8.38
N THR A 30 -0.95 6.84 8.94
CA THR A 30 -0.82 7.51 10.26
C THR A 30 -0.36 6.55 11.35
N GLY A 31 -0.89 5.33 11.37
CA GLY A 31 -0.52 4.34 12.37
C GLY A 31 0.94 3.92 12.36
N VAL A 32 1.56 3.85 11.16
CA VAL A 32 2.98 3.52 10.98
C VAL A 32 3.85 4.72 11.36
N ALA A 33 3.48 5.91 10.87
CA ALA A 33 4.30 7.12 10.97
C ALA A 33 4.24 7.80 12.35
N ALA A 34 3.22 7.51 13.17
CA ALA A 34 2.96 8.25 14.40
C ALA A 34 3.90 7.90 15.57
N LEU A 35 4.56 6.75 15.58
CA LEU A 35 5.40 6.32 16.71
C LEU A 35 6.80 6.95 16.67
N SER A 36 7.44 6.96 15.52
CA SER A 36 8.83 7.42 15.38
C SER A 36 9.06 8.85 15.88
N PRO A 37 8.23 9.85 15.54
CA PRO A 37 8.44 11.23 15.98
C PRO A 37 8.34 11.44 17.49
N ILE A 38 7.61 10.57 18.18
CA ILE A 38 7.34 10.67 19.63
C ILE A 38 8.07 9.61 20.45
N ALA A 39 9.02 8.90 19.84
CA ALA A 39 9.72 7.79 20.50
C ALA A 39 10.42 8.24 21.81
N GLY A 40 11.01 9.44 21.83
CA GLY A 40 11.61 10.00 23.05
C GLY A 40 10.62 10.30 24.16
N GLU A 41 9.43 10.84 23.83
CA GLU A 41 8.37 11.10 24.81
C GLU A 41 7.73 9.79 25.32
N LEU A 42 7.67 8.78 24.45
CA LEU A 42 7.20 7.45 24.80
C LEU A 42 8.16 6.74 25.78
N ASP A 43 9.46 6.88 25.55
CA ASP A 43 10.51 6.24 26.35
C ASP A 43 10.54 6.74 27.81
N LEU A 44 10.08 7.96 28.07
CA LEU A 44 9.96 8.52 29.42
C LEU A 44 8.95 7.74 30.30
N ASP A 45 7.86 7.26 29.71
CA ASP A 45 6.80 6.54 30.42
C ASP A 45 6.90 5.02 30.27
N LEU A 46 7.36 4.58 29.12
CA LEU A 46 7.51 3.17 28.75
C LEU A 46 8.92 2.99 28.18
N PRO A 47 9.94 2.70 29.02
CA PRO A 47 11.31 2.52 28.56
C PRO A 47 11.42 1.46 27.47
N VAL A 48 11.77 1.88 26.23
CA VAL A 48 11.75 1.03 25.03
C VAL A 48 13.15 0.54 24.73
N ASP A 49 13.42 -0.74 24.96
CA ASP A 49 14.63 -1.37 24.43
C ASP A 49 14.59 -1.34 22.90
N GLY A 50 15.76 -1.13 22.25
CA GLY A 50 15.87 -1.07 20.79
C GLY A 50 15.29 -2.29 20.07
N ILE A 51 15.23 -3.46 20.74
CA ILE A 51 14.59 -4.68 20.25
C ILE A 51 13.07 -4.47 20.04
N TRP A 52 12.38 -3.82 20.97
CA TRP A 52 10.95 -3.55 20.83
C TRP A 52 10.64 -2.58 19.70
N LEU A 53 11.48 -1.55 19.50
CA LEU A 53 11.33 -0.64 18.35
C LEU A 53 11.51 -1.39 17.03
N ALA A 54 12.47 -2.30 16.94
CA ALA A 54 12.69 -3.13 15.76
C ALA A 54 11.49 -4.07 15.50
N ILE A 55 10.93 -4.70 16.54
CA ILE A 55 9.75 -5.55 16.45
C ILE A 55 8.55 -4.74 15.95
N ILE A 56 8.29 -3.57 16.53
CA ILE A 56 7.19 -2.70 16.11
C ILE A 56 7.37 -2.24 14.65
N GLY A 57 8.60 -1.95 14.23
CA GLY A 57 8.93 -1.60 12.84
C GLY A 57 8.70 -2.73 11.84
N ALA A 58 8.78 -3.99 12.28
CA ALA A 58 8.53 -5.17 11.45
C ALA A 58 7.04 -5.55 11.31
N ILE A 59 6.17 -5.03 12.19
CA ILE A 59 4.72 -5.35 12.17
C ILE A 59 4.06 -5.00 10.82
N PRO A 60 4.26 -3.82 10.21
CA PRO A 60 3.48 -3.40 9.05
C PRO A 60 3.54 -4.38 7.86
N PRO A 61 4.71 -4.80 7.34
CA PRO A 61 4.73 -5.70 6.19
C PRO A 61 4.11 -7.06 6.51
N VAL A 62 4.32 -7.60 7.72
CA VAL A 62 3.72 -8.87 8.15
C VAL A 62 2.20 -8.75 8.25
N ALA A 63 1.71 -7.71 8.91
CA ALA A 63 0.27 -7.47 9.07
C ALA A 63 -0.42 -7.24 7.72
N TYR A 64 0.22 -6.54 6.79
CA TYR A 64 -0.33 -6.28 5.46
C TYR A 64 -0.36 -7.56 4.59
N ALA A 65 0.66 -8.41 4.70
CA ALA A 65 0.67 -9.71 4.04
C ALA A 65 -0.46 -10.60 4.56
N VAL A 66 -0.61 -10.70 5.88
CA VAL A 66 -1.70 -11.46 6.52
C VAL A 66 -3.08 -10.89 6.13
N ALA A 67 -3.24 -9.56 6.19
CA ALA A 67 -4.48 -8.91 5.78
C ALA A 67 -4.84 -9.21 4.32
N GLY A 68 -3.84 -9.25 3.42
CA GLY A 68 -4.03 -9.60 2.02
C GLY A 68 -4.75 -10.93 1.81
N LEU A 69 -4.45 -11.93 2.64
CA LEU A 69 -5.06 -13.27 2.55
C LEU A 69 -6.57 -13.27 2.78
N PHE A 70 -7.05 -12.54 3.78
CA PHE A 70 -8.45 -12.63 4.20
C PHE A 70 -9.31 -11.42 3.77
N SER A 71 -8.70 -10.31 3.35
CA SER A 71 -9.46 -9.11 2.96
C SER A 71 -10.48 -9.34 1.84
N PRO A 72 -10.19 -10.13 0.78
CA PRO A 72 -11.19 -10.45 -0.23
C PRO A 72 -12.40 -11.21 0.35
N TRP A 73 -12.17 -12.06 1.33
CA TRP A 73 -13.27 -12.75 2.04
C TRP A 73 -14.10 -11.78 2.88
N VAL A 74 -13.44 -10.84 3.60
CA VAL A 74 -14.14 -9.78 4.37
C VAL A 74 -15.01 -8.94 3.45
N ALA A 75 -14.46 -8.48 2.31
CA ALA A 75 -15.18 -7.68 1.33
C ALA A 75 -16.40 -8.42 0.75
N ARG A 76 -16.26 -9.72 0.45
CA ARG A 76 -17.39 -10.55 0.00
C ARG A 76 -18.45 -10.74 1.09
N LYS A 77 -18.04 -10.86 2.36
CA LYS A 77 -18.96 -11.09 3.47
C LYS A 77 -19.69 -9.82 3.92
N LEU A 78 -19.07 -8.66 3.84
CA LEU A 78 -19.62 -7.40 4.37
C LEU A 78 -20.03 -6.39 3.27
N SER A 79 -19.68 -6.56 2.02
CA SER A 79 -19.53 -5.58 0.95
C SER A 79 -18.27 -4.72 1.12
N LEU A 80 -17.88 -3.95 0.09
CA LEU A 80 -16.72 -3.05 0.19
C LEU A 80 -16.97 -1.92 1.19
N GLU A 81 -18.17 -1.36 1.20
CA GLU A 81 -18.58 -0.29 2.12
C GLU A 81 -18.67 -0.81 3.56
N GLY A 82 -19.25 -1.99 3.75
CA GLY A 82 -19.31 -2.63 5.07
C GLY A 82 -17.90 -2.96 5.59
N ALA A 83 -17.00 -3.43 4.74
CA ALA A 83 -15.61 -3.64 5.09
C ALA A 83 -14.91 -2.32 5.45
N ALA A 84 -15.15 -1.24 4.70
CA ALA A 84 -14.61 0.09 4.99
C ALA A 84 -15.08 0.62 6.36
N ILE A 85 -16.36 0.45 6.71
CA ILE A 85 -16.88 0.82 8.03
C ILE A 85 -16.18 0.02 9.13
N VAL A 86 -16.15 -1.32 9.00
CA VAL A 86 -15.53 -2.19 10.02
C VAL A 86 -14.06 -1.85 10.21
N VAL A 87 -13.32 -1.68 9.12
CA VAL A 87 -11.89 -1.30 9.17
C VAL A 87 -11.70 0.04 9.84
N SER A 88 -12.52 1.04 9.50
CA SER A 88 -12.45 2.37 10.12
C SER A 88 -12.72 2.33 11.61
N VAL A 89 -13.72 1.56 12.05
CA VAL A 89 -14.03 1.38 13.48
C VAL A 89 -12.88 0.65 14.19
N VAL A 90 -12.36 -0.44 13.60
CA VAL A 90 -11.24 -1.21 14.18
C VAL A 90 -9.98 -0.36 14.30
N THR A 91 -9.65 0.42 13.27
CA THR A 91 -8.46 1.31 13.30
C THR A 91 -8.65 2.47 14.28
N ALA A 92 -9.86 3.03 14.40
CA ALA A 92 -10.17 4.05 15.42
C ALA A 92 -9.98 3.50 16.83
N LEU A 93 -10.57 2.34 17.12
CA LEU A 93 -10.43 1.67 18.43
C LEU A 93 -8.98 1.29 18.72
N ALA A 94 -8.22 0.87 17.71
CA ALA A 94 -6.80 0.54 17.86
C ALA A 94 -5.96 1.79 18.16
N HIS A 95 -6.22 2.94 17.52
CA HIS A 95 -5.58 4.22 17.86
C HIS A 95 -5.88 4.64 19.29
N LEU A 96 -7.14 4.55 19.74
CA LEU A 96 -7.53 4.82 21.11
C LEU A 96 -6.86 3.84 22.08
N GLY A 97 -6.86 2.55 21.75
CA GLY A 97 -6.21 1.51 22.55
C GLY A 97 -4.72 1.77 22.76
N ARG A 98 -4.01 2.26 21.73
CA ARG A 98 -2.61 2.69 21.85
C ARG A 98 -2.42 3.85 22.81
N GLY A 99 -3.38 4.79 22.84
CA GLY A 99 -3.33 5.96 23.73
C GLY A 99 -3.61 5.67 25.19
N ILE A 100 -4.37 4.60 25.50
CA ILE A 100 -4.74 4.25 26.89
C ILE A 100 -3.90 3.10 27.47
N THR A 101 -3.00 2.52 26.70
CA THR A 101 -2.21 1.36 27.15
C THR A 101 -1.27 1.68 28.30
N PRO A 102 -1.23 0.84 29.35
CA PRO A 102 -0.30 1.04 30.46
C PRO A 102 1.07 0.38 30.26
N ASN A 103 1.23 -0.46 29.23
CA ASN A 103 2.44 -1.26 29.02
C ASN A 103 2.70 -1.58 27.53
N TYR A 104 3.88 -2.16 27.27
CA TYR A 104 4.31 -2.54 25.91
C TYR A 104 3.41 -3.56 25.24
N PHE A 105 2.93 -4.55 25.98
CA PHE A 105 2.08 -5.58 25.40
C PHE A 105 0.81 -4.98 24.82
N GLY A 106 0.19 -4.05 25.55
CA GLY A 106 -0.98 -3.32 25.07
C GLY A 106 -0.68 -2.44 23.86
N LEU A 107 0.49 -1.76 23.85
CA LEU A 107 0.94 -0.97 22.71
C LEU A 107 1.19 -1.86 21.49
N PHE A 108 1.88 -2.99 21.67
CA PHE A 108 2.14 -3.97 20.63
C PHE A 108 0.84 -4.55 20.06
N ALA A 109 -0.05 -5.05 20.92
CA ALA A 109 -1.31 -5.67 20.52
C ALA A 109 -2.20 -4.69 19.74
N SER A 110 -2.37 -3.46 20.24
CA SER A 110 -3.15 -2.43 19.55
C SER A 110 -2.48 -2.02 18.22
N THR A 111 -1.14 -2.00 18.16
CA THR A 111 -0.43 -1.74 16.91
C THR A 111 -0.64 -2.86 15.90
N VAL A 112 -0.61 -4.12 16.30
CA VAL A 112 -0.91 -5.26 15.41
C VAL A 112 -2.32 -5.15 14.84
N VAL A 113 -3.32 -4.88 15.69
CA VAL A 113 -4.72 -4.71 15.26
C VAL A 113 -4.84 -3.54 14.29
N LEU A 114 -4.18 -2.42 14.57
CA LEU A 114 -4.16 -1.24 13.71
C LEU A 114 -3.55 -1.57 12.33
N MET A 115 -2.40 -2.24 12.30
CA MET A 115 -1.72 -2.58 11.05
C MET A 115 -2.51 -3.59 10.22
N VAL A 116 -3.15 -4.57 10.85
CA VAL A 116 -4.06 -5.49 10.15
C VAL A 116 -5.24 -4.72 9.54
N GLY A 117 -5.86 -3.80 10.28
CA GLY A 117 -6.91 -2.94 9.76
C GLY A 117 -6.45 -2.12 8.54
N ILE A 118 -5.29 -1.46 8.62
CA ILE A 118 -4.69 -0.72 7.50
C ILE A 118 -4.37 -1.67 6.32
N GLY A 119 -3.93 -2.89 6.60
CA GLY A 119 -3.72 -3.90 5.57
C GLY A 119 -5.00 -4.25 4.80
N VAL A 120 -6.12 -4.43 5.49
CA VAL A 120 -7.44 -4.62 4.86
C VAL A 120 -7.82 -3.41 4.03
N LEU A 121 -7.61 -2.20 4.54
CA LEU A 121 -7.83 -0.94 3.83
C LEU A 121 -7.08 -0.91 2.50
N ASN A 122 -5.80 -1.24 2.50
CA ASN A 122 -4.97 -1.28 1.28
C ASN A 122 -5.54 -2.22 0.20
N VAL A 123 -6.17 -3.32 0.61
CA VAL A 123 -6.77 -4.29 -0.32
C VAL A 123 -8.11 -3.83 -0.88
N ILE A 124 -8.95 -3.16 -0.07
CA ILE A 124 -10.28 -2.73 -0.52
C ILE A 124 -10.27 -1.43 -1.33
N LEU A 125 -9.26 -0.57 -1.17
CA LEU A 125 -9.17 0.73 -1.85
C LEU A 125 -9.28 0.63 -3.37
N PRO A 126 -8.52 -0.22 -4.10
CA PRO A 126 -8.67 -0.35 -5.56
C PRO A 126 -10.06 -0.84 -5.97
N GLY A 127 -10.68 -1.71 -5.17
CA GLY A 127 -12.05 -2.17 -5.40
C GLY A 127 -13.07 -1.03 -5.26
N LEU A 128 -12.94 -0.19 -4.24
CA LEU A 128 -13.77 1.00 -4.04
C LEU A 128 -13.59 2.02 -5.17
N VAL A 129 -12.35 2.25 -5.61
CA VAL A 129 -12.07 3.13 -6.77
C VAL A 129 -12.75 2.58 -8.01
N LYS A 130 -12.62 1.29 -8.29
CA LYS A 130 -13.27 0.63 -9.43
C LYS A 130 -14.78 0.72 -9.37
N LEU A 131 -15.35 0.66 -8.17
CA LEU A 131 -16.78 0.72 -7.95
C LEU A 131 -17.37 2.12 -8.16
N TYR A 132 -16.72 3.16 -7.64
CA TYR A 132 -17.27 4.52 -7.60
C TYR A 132 -16.74 5.46 -8.69
N ALA A 133 -15.62 5.12 -9.31
CA ALA A 133 -14.98 5.93 -10.35
C ALA A 133 -14.30 5.06 -11.44
N PRO A 134 -15.05 4.14 -12.11
CA PRO A 134 -14.47 3.23 -13.09
C PRO A 134 -13.80 3.95 -14.26
N ASP A 135 -14.34 5.10 -14.69
CA ASP A 135 -13.80 5.90 -15.80
C ASP A 135 -12.61 6.79 -15.41
N ARG A 136 -12.31 6.92 -14.11
CA ARG A 136 -11.30 7.83 -13.57
C ARG A 136 -10.32 7.13 -12.63
N ILE A 137 -10.06 5.84 -12.86
CA ILE A 137 -9.19 5.01 -11.98
C ILE A 137 -7.83 5.68 -11.77
N GLY A 138 -7.15 6.11 -12.83
CA GLY A 138 -5.84 6.75 -12.73
C GLY A 138 -5.86 7.99 -11.86
N LEU A 139 -6.82 8.89 -12.07
CA LEU A 139 -6.95 10.13 -11.31
C LEU A 139 -7.23 9.86 -9.82
N ILE A 140 -8.23 9.01 -9.54
CA ILE A 140 -8.62 8.74 -8.15
C ILE A 140 -7.52 7.95 -7.42
N THR A 141 -6.82 7.05 -8.13
CA THR A 141 -5.64 6.37 -7.58
C THR A 141 -4.52 7.36 -7.27
N SER A 142 -4.24 8.32 -8.15
CA SER A 142 -3.27 9.39 -7.87
C SER A 142 -3.65 10.18 -6.62
N LEU A 143 -4.90 10.60 -6.51
CA LEU A 143 -5.37 11.36 -5.35
C LEU A 143 -5.26 10.56 -4.05
N TYR A 144 -5.75 9.32 -4.02
CA TYR A 144 -5.68 8.53 -2.78
C TYR A 144 -4.24 8.16 -2.41
N SER A 145 -3.37 7.87 -3.39
CA SER A 145 -1.95 7.61 -3.12
C SER A 145 -1.26 8.85 -2.54
N THR A 146 -1.64 10.05 -3.03
CA THR A 146 -1.16 11.31 -2.48
C THR A 146 -1.68 11.52 -1.05
N MET A 147 -2.95 11.20 -0.77
CA MET A 147 -3.48 11.23 0.61
C MET A 147 -2.72 10.27 1.53
N MET A 148 -2.31 9.10 1.04
CA MET A 148 -1.45 8.18 1.80
C MET A 148 -0.05 8.77 2.06
N ALA A 149 0.53 9.52 1.12
CA ALA A 149 1.81 10.21 1.34
C ALA A 149 1.67 11.33 2.38
N ILE A 150 0.59 12.13 2.30
CA ILE A 150 0.25 13.14 3.31
C ILE A 150 0.03 12.48 4.68
N SER A 151 -0.65 11.35 4.72
CA SER A 151 -0.87 10.52 5.92
C SER A 151 0.42 10.09 6.63
N THR A 152 1.51 9.94 5.88
CA THR A 152 2.84 9.68 6.47
C THR A 152 3.47 10.96 7.03
N ALA A 153 3.30 12.08 6.34
CA ALA A 153 3.92 13.35 6.72
C ALA A 153 3.24 14.03 7.92
N LEU A 154 1.91 13.89 8.06
CA LEU A 154 1.15 14.55 9.13
C LEU A 154 1.65 14.20 10.55
N PRO A 155 1.82 12.92 10.94
CA PRO A 155 2.34 12.58 12.25
C PRO A 155 3.77 13.11 12.50
N SER A 156 4.60 13.13 11.47
CA SER A 156 5.95 13.67 11.56
C SER A 156 5.96 15.20 11.78
N ALA A 157 5.00 15.90 11.19
CA ALA A 157 4.91 17.35 11.28
C ALA A 157 4.33 17.83 12.63
N VAL A 158 3.29 17.18 13.14
CA VAL A 158 2.54 17.68 14.31
C VAL A 158 2.57 16.74 15.52
N GLY A 159 2.97 15.46 15.33
CA GLY A 159 2.89 14.46 16.39
C GLY A 159 3.72 14.78 17.63
N LEU A 160 4.95 15.27 17.43
CA LEU A 160 5.82 15.66 18.54
C LEU A 160 5.28 16.89 19.30
N ALA A 161 4.76 17.89 18.60
CA ALA A 161 4.15 19.07 19.24
C ALA A 161 2.94 18.67 20.09
N LEU A 162 2.05 17.82 19.54
CA LEU A 162 0.91 17.29 20.30
C LEU A 162 1.36 16.44 21.51
N ALA A 163 2.45 15.66 21.36
CA ALA A 163 2.96 14.85 22.44
C ALA A 163 3.54 15.68 23.60
N ARG A 164 4.23 16.77 23.29
CA ARG A 164 4.79 17.67 24.28
C ARG A 164 3.75 18.50 25.01
N GLU A 165 2.67 18.93 24.31
CA GLU A 165 1.64 19.78 24.88
C GLU A 165 0.56 18.99 25.63
N TYR A 166 0.10 17.84 25.07
CA TYR A 166 -1.03 17.06 25.60
C TYR A 166 -0.64 15.64 26.02
N GLY A 167 0.64 15.29 25.95
CA GLY A 167 1.15 13.94 26.20
C GLY A 167 1.13 13.04 24.98
N TRP A 168 2.04 12.07 24.94
CA TRP A 168 2.19 11.14 23.82
C TRP A 168 0.94 10.26 23.60
N ARG A 169 0.20 9.95 24.66
CA ARG A 169 -1.04 9.18 24.60
C ARG A 169 -2.10 9.90 23.78
N PHE A 170 -2.28 11.20 24.02
CA PHE A 170 -3.19 12.03 23.24
C PHE A 170 -2.74 12.13 21.78
N SER A 171 -1.45 12.36 21.54
CA SER A 171 -0.89 12.46 20.19
C SER A 171 -1.23 11.23 19.35
N ILE A 172 -1.04 10.01 19.90
CA ILE A 172 -1.36 8.76 19.19
C ILE A 172 -2.87 8.56 19.03
N ALA A 173 -3.64 8.81 20.08
CA ALA A 173 -5.09 8.61 20.06
C ALA A 173 -5.81 9.57 19.10
N SER A 174 -5.29 10.79 18.91
CA SER A 174 -5.91 11.82 18.06
C SER A 174 -6.08 11.36 16.61
N TRP A 175 -5.24 10.48 16.09
CA TRP A 175 -5.36 9.92 14.75
C TRP A 175 -6.61 9.05 14.53
N ALA A 176 -7.28 8.64 15.62
CA ALA A 176 -8.58 7.98 15.56
C ALA A 176 -9.64 8.85 14.87
N LEU A 177 -9.52 10.19 14.94
CA LEU A 177 -10.46 11.12 14.33
C LEU A 177 -10.60 10.90 12.82
N ILE A 178 -9.48 10.66 12.11
CA ILE A 178 -9.51 10.38 10.67
C ILE A 178 -10.32 9.12 10.39
N SER A 179 -10.07 8.07 11.17
CA SER A 179 -10.79 6.79 11.03
C SER A 179 -12.29 6.94 11.34
N ILE A 180 -12.66 7.73 12.35
CA ILE A 180 -14.05 8.02 12.68
C ILE A 180 -14.75 8.76 11.54
N VAL A 181 -14.11 9.81 10.99
CA VAL A 181 -14.68 10.58 9.89
C VAL A 181 -14.83 9.73 8.63
N ALA A 182 -13.92 8.77 8.40
CA ALA A 182 -13.97 7.86 7.26
C ALA A 182 -15.20 6.93 7.26
N VAL A 183 -15.83 6.70 8.42
CA VAL A 183 -17.07 5.91 8.54
C VAL A 183 -18.25 6.61 7.86
N LEU A 184 -18.32 7.95 7.93
CA LEU A 184 -19.54 8.72 7.59
C LEU A 184 -20.01 8.51 6.13
N PRO A 185 -19.17 8.64 5.08
CA PRO A 185 -19.60 8.42 3.71
C PRO A 185 -20.18 7.01 3.48
N TYR A 186 -19.56 6.00 4.11
CA TYR A 186 -19.95 4.62 3.92
C TYR A 186 -21.21 4.23 4.72
N LEU A 187 -21.49 4.89 5.84
CA LEU A 187 -22.80 4.73 6.52
C LEU A 187 -23.94 5.19 5.62
N VAL A 188 -23.76 6.31 4.90
CA VAL A 188 -24.77 6.80 3.95
C VAL A 188 -24.94 5.84 2.75
N LEU A 189 -23.84 5.22 2.30
CA LEU A 189 -23.84 4.31 1.16
C LEU A 189 -24.25 2.88 1.53
N LEU A 190 -24.24 2.51 2.83
CA LEU A 190 -24.48 1.15 3.29
C LEU A 190 -25.81 0.54 2.83
N PRO A 191 -26.98 1.24 2.86
CA PRO A 191 -28.24 0.67 2.39
C PRO A 191 -28.19 0.27 0.91
N LEU A 192 -27.54 1.08 0.07
CA LEU A 192 -27.33 0.77 -1.34
C LEU A 192 -26.39 -0.43 -1.53
N ALA A 193 -25.31 -0.47 -0.75
CA ALA A 193 -24.36 -1.58 -0.73
C ALA A 193 -25.00 -2.91 -0.36
N LEU A 194 -25.89 -2.92 0.64
CA LEU A 194 -26.59 -4.13 1.07
C LEU A 194 -27.59 -4.63 0.00
N ARG A 195 -28.31 -3.73 -0.69
CA ARG A 195 -29.19 -4.07 -1.83
C ARG A 195 -28.38 -4.68 -2.97
N ARG A 196 -27.28 -4.03 -3.38
CA ARG A 196 -26.38 -4.52 -4.43
C ARG A 196 -25.80 -5.90 -4.05
N ARG A 197 -25.32 -6.07 -2.82
CA ARG A 197 -24.79 -7.34 -2.34
C ARG A 197 -25.82 -8.47 -2.39
N ALA A 198 -27.07 -8.22 -2.09
CA ALA A 198 -28.12 -9.23 -2.17
C ALA A 198 -28.28 -9.74 -3.61
N SER A 199 -28.27 -8.82 -4.59
CA SER A 199 -28.30 -9.15 -6.01
C SER A 199 -27.05 -9.93 -6.46
N GLU A 200 -25.85 -9.46 -6.11
CA GLU A 200 -24.58 -10.10 -6.44
C GLU A 200 -24.48 -11.50 -5.81
N LYS A 201 -24.95 -11.69 -4.58
CA LYS A 201 -24.94 -12.98 -3.90
C LYS A 201 -25.80 -14.01 -4.62
N ALA A 202 -26.95 -13.61 -5.16
CA ALA A 202 -27.82 -14.49 -5.96
C ALA A 202 -27.09 -14.95 -7.24
N VAL A 203 -26.45 -14.03 -7.95
CA VAL A 203 -25.63 -14.31 -9.14
C VAL A 203 -24.44 -15.21 -8.78
N TYR A 204 -23.73 -14.91 -7.71
CA TYR A 204 -22.57 -15.71 -7.25
C TYR A 204 -22.99 -17.13 -6.84
N ALA A 205 -24.18 -17.29 -6.27
CA ALA A 205 -24.69 -18.61 -5.86
C ALA A 205 -25.00 -19.51 -7.06
N SER A 206 -25.35 -18.94 -8.20
CA SER A 206 -25.63 -19.67 -9.44
C SER A 206 -24.37 -20.15 -10.16
N LEU A 207 -23.17 -19.65 -9.80
CA LEU A 207 -21.92 -20.04 -10.44
C LEU A 207 -21.40 -21.40 -9.93
N PRO A 208 -20.74 -22.20 -10.80
CA PRO A 208 -20.02 -23.41 -10.38
C PRO A 208 -18.98 -23.09 -9.28
N ARG A 209 -18.78 -24.05 -8.36
CA ARG A 209 -17.76 -23.88 -7.29
C ARG A 209 -16.36 -23.55 -7.82
N SER A 210 -15.99 -24.09 -8.99
CA SER A 210 -14.72 -23.83 -9.67
C SER A 210 -14.56 -22.36 -10.11
N ALA A 211 -15.68 -21.68 -10.42
CA ALA A 211 -15.69 -20.25 -10.81
C ALA A 211 -15.65 -19.29 -9.60
N ARG A 212 -15.97 -19.78 -8.39
CA ARG A 212 -16.02 -18.95 -7.17
C ARG A 212 -14.63 -18.68 -6.57
N SER A 213 -13.63 -19.46 -6.95
CA SER A 213 -12.24 -19.30 -6.52
C SER A 213 -11.40 -18.94 -7.73
N ALA A 214 -11.53 -17.69 -8.18
CA ALA A 214 -10.69 -17.19 -9.27
C ALA A 214 -9.22 -17.35 -8.87
N ARG A 215 -8.48 -18.17 -9.63
CA ARG A 215 -7.05 -18.36 -9.39
C ARG A 215 -6.28 -17.22 -10.05
N VAL A 216 -6.39 -16.04 -9.46
CA VAL A 216 -5.78 -14.79 -9.94
C VAL A 216 -4.32 -14.98 -10.33
N GLY A 217 -3.56 -15.74 -9.56
CA GLY A 217 -2.16 -16.05 -9.85
C GLY A 217 -1.91 -16.85 -11.14
N ARG A 218 -2.96 -17.36 -11.84
CA ARG A 218 -2.80 -17.97 -13.18
C ARG A 218 -2.72 -16.94 -14.30
N SER A 219 -3.20 -15.69 -14.07
CA SER A 219 -3.05 -14.60 -15.01
C SER A 219 -1.60 -14.10 -15.06
N ALA A 220 -1.07 -13.91 -16.26
CA ALA A 220 0.25 -13.32 -16.45
C ALA A 220 0.26 -11.85 -16.03
N THR A 221 -0.81 -11.12 -16.32
CA THR A 221 -1.00 -9.73 -15.89
C THR A 221 -1.00 -9.63 -14.37
N ALA A 222 -1.71 -10.51 -13.64
CA ALA A 222 -1.73 -10.53 -12.18
C ALA A 222 -0.34 -10.77 -11.58
N ARG A 223 0.41 -11.76 -12.11
CA ARG A 223 1.79 -12.03 -11.67
C ARG A 223 2.72 -10.88 -11.95
N SER A 224 2.55 -10.19 -13.09
CA SER A 224 3.36 -9.01 -13.43
C SER A 224 3.08 -7.84 -12.51
N ILE A 225 1.82 -7.58 -12.15
CA ILE A 225 1.46 -6.54 -11.17
C ILE A 225 2.02 -6.89 -9.78
N MET A 226 1.91 -8.15 -9.37
CA MET A 226 2.50 -8.64 -8.12
C MET A 226 4.02 -8.47 -8.12
N LEU A 227 4.71 -8.79 -9.22
CA LEU A 227 6.17 -8.69 -9.36
C LEU A 227 6.63 -7.23 -9.21
N ILE A 228 6.03 -6.29 -9.96
CA ILE A 228 6.42 -4.88 -9.88
C ILE A 228 6.13 -4.27 -8.50
N PHE A 229 5.06 -4.69 -7.83
CA PHE A 229 4.77 -4.30 -6.45
C PHE A 229 5.83 -4.86 -5.48
N SER A 230 6.18 -6.15 -5.63
CA SER A 230 7.16 -6.84 -4.78
C SER A 230 8.54 -6.21 -4.88
N VAL A 231 9.01 -5.93 -6.10
CA VAL A 231 10.33 -5.30 -6.34
C VAL A 231 10.37 -3.89 -5.75
N SER A 232 9.34 -3.11 -5.98
CA SER A 232 9.23 -1.77 -5.41
C SER A 232 9.21 -1.80 -3.87
N GLY A 233 8.43 -2.71 -3.30
CA GLY A 233 8.36 -2.91 -1.85
C GLY A 233 9.69 -3.36 -1.26
N PHE A 234 10.33 -4.35 -1.85
CA PHE A 234 11.65 -4.84 -1.44
C PHE A 234 12.67 -3.69 -1.42
N THR A 235 12.77 -2.94 -2.51
CA THR A 235 13.68 -1.79 -2.60
C THR A 235 13.34 -0.73 -1.56
N ALA A 236 12.07 -0.33 -1.43
CA ALA A 236 11.67 0.72 -0.50
C ALA A 236 11.93 0.35 0.97
N TYR A 237 11.51 -0.84 1.41
CA TYR A 237 11.74 -1.26 2.79
C TYR A 237 13.23 -1.45 3.11
N THR A 238 14.01 -1.97 2.16
CA THR A 238 15.47 -2.08 2.32
C THR A 238 16.12 -0.71 2.42
N THR A 239 15.74 0.22 1.53
CA THR A 239 16.30 1.58 1.54
C THR A 239 15.98 2.30 2.85
N PHE A 240 14.74 2.23 3.34
CA PHE A 240 14.40 2.81 4.64
C PHE A 240 15.13 2.15 5.81
N GLY A 241 15.43 0.85 5.71
CA GLY A 241 16.08 0.10 6.78
C GLY A 241 17.60 0.29 6.86
N VAL A 242 18.31 0.21 5.75
CA VAL A 242 19.78 0.10 5.75
C VAL A 242 20.52 1.10 4.84
N PHE A 243 19.82 1.89 4.03
CA PHE A 243 20.46 2.78 3.06
C PHE A 243 21.40 3.83 3.68
N PRO A 244 21.04 4.51 4.79
CA PRO A 244 21.96 5.44 5.43
C PRO A 244 23.25 4.76 5.89
N GLN A 245 23.18 3.51 6.30
CA GLN A 245 24.35 2.73 6.68
C GLN A 245 25.21 2.39 5.46
N ILE A 246 24.59 1.92 4.36
CA ILE A 246 25.29 1.69 3.08
C ILE A 246 26.06 2.95 2.64
N LEU A 247 25.42 4.12 2.71
CA LEU A 247 26.04 5.38 2.30
C LEU A 247 27.23 5.77 3.18
N ARG A 248 27.14 5.58 4.48
CA ARG A 248 28.25 5.87 5.40
C ARG A 248 29.40 4.89 5.22
N ASP A 249 29.12 3.59 5.21
CA ASP A 249 30.14 2.56 5.25
C ASP A 249 30.79 2.33 3.88
N HIS A 250 30.01 2.44 2.79
CA HIS A 250 30.48 2.14 1.42
C HIS A 250 30.82 3.39 0.59
N ALA A 251 30.05 4.48 0.75
CA ALA A 251 30.30 5.73 0.02
C ALA A 251 31.13 6.75 0.83
N GLY A 252 31.40 6.49 2.10
CA GLY A 252 32.14 7.42 2.98
C GLY A 252 31.37 8.71 3.31
N SER A 253 30.05 8.69 3.18
CA SER A 253 29.19 9.86 3.41
C SER A 253 29.10 10.23 4.88
N SER A 254 28.96 11.53 5.17
CA SER A 254 28.62 11.98 6.52
C SER A 254 27.21 11.51 6.94
N ALA A 255 26.91 11.57 8.23
CA ALA A 255 25.58 11.24 8.73
C ALA A 255 24.51 12.18 8.16
N GLU A 256 24.84 13.46 7.98
CA GLU A 256 23.96 14.48 7.42
C GLU A 256 23.68 14.22 5.93
N GLU A 257 24.70 13.87 5.14
CA GLU A 257 24.56 13.53 3.73
C GLU A 257 23.72 12.26 3.56
N ALA A 258 23.93 11.24 4.36
CA ALA A 258 23.15 10.01 4.34
C ALA A 258 21.67 10.26 4.72
N ALA A 259 21.41 11.10 5.71
CA ALA A 259 20.05 11.52 6.08
C ALA A 259 19.36 12.33 4.98
N LEU A 260 20.09 13.28 4.36
CA LEU A 260 19.59 14.06 3.22
C LEU A 260 19.26 13.15 2.03
N ALA A 261 20.12 12.20 1.72
CA ALA A 261 19.93 11.23 0.64
C ALA A 261 18.67 10.37 0.85
N LEU A 262 18.44 9.89 2.07
CA LEU A 262 17.22 9.18 2.43
C LEU A 262 15.97 10.09 2.34
N THR A 263 16.11 11.35 2.72
CA THR A 263 15.05 12.35 2.59
C THR A 263 14.68 12.58 1.13
N VAL A 264 15.66 12.72 0.23
CA VAL A 264 15.45 12.86 -1.21
C VAL A 264 14.73 11.61 -1.76
N PHE A 265 15.17 10.42 -1.39
CA PHE A 265 14.49 9.17 -1.75
C PHE A 265 13.01 9.17 -1.32
N ALA A 266 12.73 9.55 -0.07
CA ALA A 266 11.38 9.57 0.49
C ALA A 266 10.46 10.61 -0.19
N ILE A 267 10.98 11.82 -0.44
CA ILE A 267 10.23 12.92 -1.07
C ILE A 267 9.79 12.55 -2.49
N LEU A 268 10.59 11.79 -3.23
CA LEU A 268 10.22 11.33 -4.58
C LEU A 268 8.94 10.50 -4.61
N GLY A 269 8.58 9.85 -3.52
CA GLY A 269 7.32 9.12 -3.41
C GLY A 269 6.08 9.98 -3.66
N MET A 270 6.10 11.26 -3.27
CA MET A 270 4.94 12.15 -3.42
C MET A 270 4.64 12.50 -4.90
N PRO A 271 5.56 13.06 -5.71
CA PRO A 271 5.29 13.32 -7.11
C PRO A 271 5.01 12.03 -7.90
N MET A 272 5.65 10.91 -7.54
CA MET A 272 5.34 9.63 -8.18
C MET A 272 3.92 9.15 -7.88
N SER A 273 3.45 9.27 -6.64
CA SER A 273 2.09 8.90 -6.28
C SER A 273 1.03 9.77 -6.99
N LEU A 274 1.36 11.01 -7.31
CA LEU A 274 0.47 11.92 -8.02
C LEU A 274 0.44 11.66 -9.54
N ILE A 275 1.60 11.39 -10.14
CA ILE A 275 1.76 11.35 -11.60
C ILE A 275 1.60 9.93 -12.15
N VAL A 276 2.27 8.94 -11.54
CA VAL A 276 2.43 7.60 -12.10
C VAL A 276 1.11 6.84 -12.27
N PRO A 277 0.14 6.84 -11.32
CA PRO A 277 -1.11 6.12 -11.50
C PRO A 277 -1.90 6.60 -12.72
N ASN A 278 -1.90 7.91 -12.97
CA ASN A 278 -2.60 8.49 -14.12
C ASN A 278 -1.91 8.17 -15.45
N LEU A 279 -0.58 8.11 -15.46
CA LEU A 279 0.18 7.66 -16.63
C LEU A 279 0.02 6.15 -16.86
N ALA A 280 0.05 5.34 -15.80
CA ALA A 280 0.02 3.88 -15.90
C ALA A 280 -1.22 3.33 -16.62
N VAL A 281 -2.34 4.03 -16.54
CA VAL A 281 -3.60 3.63 -17.20
C VAL A 281 -3.70 4.10 -18.65
N ARG A 282 -2.76 4.94 -19.13
CA ARG A 282 -2.73 5.39 -20.53
C ARG A 282 -2.09 4.33 -21.43
N PRO A 283 -2.59 4.17 -22.67
CA PRO A 283 -2.05 3.21 -23.63
C PRO A 283 -0.53 3.34 -23.83
N GLY A 284 0.16 2.21 -23.76
CA GLY A 284 1.60 2.11 -23.97
C GLY A 284 2.49 2.68 -22.86
N TRP A 285 1.95 3.35 -21.84
CA TRP A 285 2.77 3.92 -20.76
C TRP A 285 3.22 2.87 -19.73
N SER A 286 2.42 1.82 -19.49
CA SER A 286 2.79 0.77 -18.54
C SER A 286 4.17 0.18 -18.80
N LYS A 287 4.50 -0.15 -20.08
CA LYS A 287 5.82 -0.67 -20.46
C LYS A 287 6.94 0.36 -20.26
N ARG A 288 6.68 1.66 -20.55
CA ARG A 288 7.68 2.73 -20.39
C ARG A 288 8.03 2.94 -18.92
N LEU A 289 7.04 2.88 -18.04
CA LEU A 289 7.23 3.01 -16.59
C LEU A 289 7.99 1.81 -16.01
N VAL A 290 7.71 0.57 -16.47
CA VAL A 290 8.49 -0.61 -16.09
C VAL A 290 9.95 -0.46 -16.51
N LEU A 291 10.20 -0.02 -17.75
CA LEU A 291 11.56 0.19 -18.25
C LEU A 291 12.28 1.29 -17.46
N LEU A 292 11.62 2.42 -17.21
CA LEU A 292 12.17 3.51 -16.40
C LEU A 292 12.55 3.02 -15.00
N SER A 293 11.68 2.26 -14.34
CA SER A 293 11.95 1.67 -13.04
C SER A 293 13.16 0.74 -13.07
N ALA A 294 13.22 -0.19 -14.03
CA ALA A 294 14.34 -1.12 -14.15
C ALA A 294 15.66 -0.38 -14.38
N VAL A 295 15.69 0.51 -15.36
CA VAL A 295 16.91 1.25 -15.74
C VAL A 295 17.37 2.14 -14.58
N SER A 296 16.47 2.90 -13.96
CA SER A 296 16.83 3.77 -12.84
C SER A 296 17.37 2.99 -11.64
N GLY A 297 16.75 1.85 -11.30
CA GLY A 297 17.23 0.99 -10.22
C GLY A 297 18.58 0.35 -10.51
N VAL A 298 18.72 -0.25 -11.69
CA VAL A 298 20.01 -0.86 -12.12
C VAL A 298 21.12 0.19 -12.16
N VAL A 299 20.90 1.36 -12.77
CA VAL A 299 21.91 2.42 -12.85
C VAL A 299 22.20 3.00 -11.45
N GLY A 300 21.17 3.23 -10.63
CA GLY A 300 21.34 3.76 -9.27
C GLY A 300 22.17 2.85 -8.37
N PHE A 301 21.84 1.55 -8.31
CA PHE A 301 22.61 0.59 -7.50
C PHE A 301 23.97 0.25 -8.11
N SER A 302 24.13 0.25 -9.45
CA SER A 302 25.44 0.15 -10.09
C SER A 302 26.31 1.36 -9.78
N GLY A 303 25.74 2.56 -9.78
CA GLY A 303 26.42 3.78 -9.41
C GLY A 303 26.94 3.76 -7.97
N LEU A 304 26.12 3.29 -7.04
CA LEU A 304 26.54 3.07 -5.65
C LEU A 304 27.64 2.01 -5.54
N LEU A 305 27.61 0.98 -6.39
CA LEU A 305 28.57 -0.10 -6.37
C LEU A 305 29.95 0.33 -6.91
N PHE A 306 29.97 1.02 -8.07
CA PHE A 306 31.20 1.31 -8.81
C PHE A 306 31.73 2.74 -8.65
N ALA A 307 30.86 3.70 -8.32
CA ALA A 307 31.19 5.11 -8.17
C ALA A 307 30.44 5.74 -6.98
N PRO A 308 30.55 5.17 -5.76
CA PRO A 308 29.73 5.57 -4.61
C PRO A 308 29.88 7.05 -4.27
N SER A 309 31.08 7.60 -4.31
CA SER A 309 31.40 8.99 -3.96
C SER A 309 31.14 10.01 -5.08
N PHE A 310 30.73 9.58 -6.29
CA PHE A 310 30.45 10.50 -7.38
C PHE A 310 29.29 11.45 -7.09
N SER A 311 28.15 10.93 -6.64
CA SER A 311 27.01 11.74 -6.20
C SER A 311 25.97 10.88 -5.46
N VAL A 312 26.01 10.92 -4.15
CA VAL A 312 25.05 10.19 -3.29
C VAL A 312 23.61 10.59 -3.57
N LEU A 313 23.36 11.88 -3.83
CA LEU A 313 22.03 12.39 -4.15
C LEU A 313 21.50 11.86 -5.48
N LEU A 314 22.36 11.79 -6.53
CA LEU A 314 21.96 11.21 -7.81
C LEU A 314 21.56 9.74 -7.66
N TRP A 315 22.35 8.97 -6.91
CA TRP A 315 22.05 7.57 -6.67
C TRP A 315 20.75 7.41 -5.86
N SER A 316 20.49 8.31 -4.92
CA SER A 316 19.22 8.33 -4.17
C SER A 316 18.01 8.65 -5.04
N VAL A 317 18.15 9.58 -5.98
CA VAL A 317 17.10 9.87 -6.96
C VAL A 317 16.84 8.67 -7.86
N LEU A 318 17.89 8.04 -8.41
CA LEU A 318 17.72 6.91 -9.31
C LEU A 318 17.14 5.68 -8.63
N THR A 319 17.61 5.34 -7.42
CA THR A 319 17.05 4.24 -6.63
C THR A 319 15.64 4.55 -6.15
N GLY A 320 15.33 5.82 -5.85
CA GLY A 320 13.98 6.28 -5.55
C GLY A 320 13.03 6.13 -6.74
N LEU A 321 13.46 6.48 -7.96
CA LEU A 321 12.68 6.30 -9.18
C LEU A 321 12.35 4.82 -9.45
N ASN A 322 13.18 3.87 -9.03
CA ASN A 322 12.85 2.44 -9.11
C ASN A 322 11.53 2.10 -8.41
N THR A 323 11.17 2.81 -7.34
CA THR A 323 9.96 2.55 -6.56
C THR A 323 8.66 3.08 -7.19
N LEU A 324 8.72 3.75 -8.36
CA LEU A 324 7.54 4.25 -9.06
C LEU A 324 6.52 3.15 -9.39
N THR A 325 6.96 1.91 -9.52
CA THR A 325 6.12 0.75 -9.80
C THR A 325 5.18 0.39 -8.66
N PHE A 326 5.41 0.89 -7.45
CA PHE A 326 4.43 0.79 -6.36
C PHE A 326 3.13 1.52 -6.71
N SER A 327 3.21 2.81 -7.02
CA SER A 327 2.05 3.62 -7.40
C SER A 327 1.42 3.15 -8.71
N MET A 328 2.24 2.67 -9.66
CA MET A 328 1.78 2.03 -10.89
C MET A 328 0.93 0.79 -10.60
N SER A 329 1.38 -0.10 -9.70
CA SER A 329 0.67 -1.34 -9.38
C SER A 329 -0.71 -1.08 -8.79
N LEU A 330 -0.84 -0.06 -7.93
CA LEU A 330 -2.13 0.34 -7.34
C LEU A 330 -3.15 0.74 -8.41
N ALA A 331 -2.72 1.50 -9.42
CA ALA A 331 -3.59 1.87 -10.55
C ALA A 331 -3.95 0.67 -11.44
N LEU A 332 -2.96 -0.19 -11.72
CA LEU A 332 -3.17 -1.35 -12.57
C LEU A 332 -4.08 -2.40 -11.93
N ILE A 333 -4.11 -2.52 -10.61
CA ILE A 333 -5.08 -3.39 -9.91
C ILE A 333 -6.51 -3.03 -10.30
N GLY A 334 -6.87 -1.75 -10.32
CA GLY A 334 -8.19 -1.31 -10.76
C GLY A 334 -8.36 -1.33 -12.28
N ALA A 335 -7.36 -0.92 -13.05
CA ALA A 335 -7.46 -0.75 -14.49
C ALA A 335 -7.44 -2.09 -15.27
N ARG A 336 -6.75 -3.12 -14.76
CA ARG A 336 -6.62 -4.43 -15.41
C ARG A 336 -7.63 -5.47 -14.91
N THR A 337 -8.69 -5.03 -14.28
CA THR A 337 -9.82 -5.86 -13.83
C THR A 337 -11.13 -5.33 -14.40
N ALA A 338 -12.06 -6.20 -14.75
CA ALA A 338 -13.37 -5.81 -15.23
C ALA A 338 -14.32 -5.45 -14.08
N THR A 339 -14.20 -6.14 -12.94
CA THR A 339 -15.11 -6.01 -11.80
C THR A 339 -14.40 -5.51 -10.54
N HIS A 340 -15.13 -4.88 -9.63
CA HIS A 340 -14.59 -4.44 -8.32
C HIS A 340 -14.25 -5.63 -7.41
N GLN A 341 -14.93 -6.76 -7.56
CA GLN A 341 -14.62 -8.00 -6.85
C GLN A 341 -13.25 -8.53 -7.28
N MET A 342 -12.99 -8.60 -8.61
CA MET A 342 -11.70 -9.04 -9.14
C MET A 342 -10.58 -8.06 -8.75
N ALA A 343 -10.85 -6.75 -8.72
CA ALA A 343 -9.87 -5.76 -8.25
C ALA A 343 -9.47 -6.02 -6.79
N THR A 344 -10.44 -6.38 -5.93
CA THR A 344 -10.18 -6.71 -4.52
C THR A 344 -9.42 -8.04 -4.37
N GLU A 345 -9.75 -9.06 -5.17
CA GLU A 345 -9.04 -10.33 -5.17
C GLU A 345 -7.59 -10.18 -5.67
N LEU A 346 -7.40 -9.40 -6.74
CA LEU A 346 -6.07 -9.06 -7.23
C LEU A 346 -5.27 -8.29 -6.19
N ALA A 347 -5.87 -7.28 -5.56
CA ALA A 347 -5.22 -6.52 -4.49
C ALA A 347 -4.80 -7.43 -3.33
N GLY A 348 -5.66 -8.36 -2.91
CA GLY A 348 -5.34 -9.35 -1.90
C GLY A 348 -4.13 -10.21 -2.27
N PHE A 349 -4.10 -10.74 -3.49
CA PHE A 349 -2.98 -11.53 -4.01
C PHE A 349 -1.67 -10.72 -4.06
N VAL A 350 -1.73 -9.52 -4.63
CA VAL A 350 -0.58 -8.61 -4.77
C VAL A 350 -0.02 -8.20 -3.41
N ASN A 351 -0.90 -7.82 -2.47
CA ASN A 351 -0.47 -7.40 -1.13
C ASN A 351 0.12 -8.56 -0.34
N THR A 352 -0.51 -9.75 -0.38
CA THR A 352 0.00 -10.92 0.34
C THR A 352 1.43 -11.25 -0.06
N VAL A 353 1.66 -11.51 -1.35
CA VAL A 353 2.99 -11.90 -1.84
C VAL A 353 3.95 -10.71 -1.79
N GLY A 354 3.49 -9.54 -2.18
CA GLY A 354 4.31 -8.34 -2.28
C GLY A 354 4.87 -7.89 -0.93
N TYR A 355 4.06 -7.91 0.13
CA TYR A 355 4.56 -7.51 1.46
C TYR A 355 5.41 -8.59 2.14
N VAL A 356 5.21 -9.87 1.84
CA VAL A 356 6.18 -10.92 2.26
C VAL A 356 7.55 -10.62 1.64
N VAL A 357 7.59 -10.38 0.33
CA VAL A 357 8.85 -10.07 -0.37
C VAL A 357 9.44 -8.75 0.12
N ALA A 358 8.62 -7.72 0.33
CA ALA A 358 9.07 -6.43 0.86
C ALA A 358 9.71 -6.54 2.25
N GLY A 359 9.10 -7.32 3.15
CA GLY A 359 9.63 -7.55 4.50
C GLY A 359 10.93 -8.35 4.53
N LEU A 360 11.17 -9.20 3.53
CA LEU A 360 12.43 -9.93 3.40
C LEU A 360 13.60 -9.03 2.95
N GLY A 361 13.33 -7.88 2.34
CA GLY A 361 14.35 -6.99 1.79
C GLY A 361 15.44 -6.61 2.80
N PRO A 362 15.10 -5.89 3.89
CA PRO A 362 16.08 -5.50 4.91
C PRO A 362 16.80 -6.70 5.54
N ILE A 363 16.09 -7.81 5.73
CA ILE A 363 16.63 -9.04 6.35
C ILE A 363 17.70 -9.64 5.46
N VAL A 364 17.40 -9.85 4.17
CA VAL A 364 18.32 -10.47 3.21
C VAL A 364 19.55 -9.57 3.00
N VAL A 365 19.33 -8.28 2.79
CA VAL A 365 20.40 -7.31 2.52
C VAL A 365 21.29 -7.10 3.74
N GLY A 366 20.71 -7.03 4.94
CA GLY A 366 21.46 -6.93 6.19
C GLY A 366 22.26 -8.20 6.51
N ALA A 367 21.65 -9.37 6.36
CA ALA A 367 22.34 -10.66 6.57
C ALA A 367 23.51 -10.86 5.59
N LEU A 368 23.36 -10.46 4.34
CA LEU A 368 24.47 -10.51 3.37
C LEU A 368 25.63 -9.61 3.81
N HIS A 369 25.35 -8.44 4.32
CA HIS A 369 26.38 -7.55 4.87
C HIS A 369 27.10 -8.19 6.08
N GLU A 370 26.36 -8.73 7.04
CA GLU A 370 26.94 -9.38 8.20
C GLU A 370 27.83 -10.59 7.85
N ILE A 371 27.38 -11.41 6.89
CA ILE A 371 28.12 -12.62 6.47
C ILE A 371 29.37 -12.26 5.67
N THR A 372 29.30 -11.24 4.79
CA THR A 372 30.39 -10.91 3.85
C THR A 372 31.32 -9.82 4.38
N GLY A 373 30.94 -9.08 5.42
CA GLY A 373 31.64 -7.90 5.91
C GLY A 373 31.65 -6.73 4.92
N SER A 374 30.80 -6.76 3.87
CA SER A 374 30.81 -5.79 2.79
C SER A 374 29.39 -5.55 2.23
N TRP A 375 29.14 -4.34 1.76
CA TRP A 375 27.87 -3.98 1.08
C TRP A 375 27.82 -4.41 -0.40
N ILE A 376 28.91 -4.92 -0.98
CA ILE A 376 28.98 -5.29 -2.41
C ILE A 376 27.92 -6.33 -2.77
N ALA A 377 27.84 -7.43 -2.04
CA ALA A 377 26.84 -8.48 -2.28
C ALA A 377 25.40 -7.95 -2.16
N SER A 378 25.15 -7.11 -1.17
CA SER A 378 23.86 -6.45 -0.94
C SER A 378 23.46 -5.53 -2.09
N LEU A 379 24.39 -4.73 -2.61
CA LEU A 379 24.14 -3.85 -3.76
C LEU A 379 23.91 -4.63 -5.06
N ILE A 380 24.63 -5.76 -5.28
CA ILE A 380 24.39 -6.65 -6.42
C ILE A 380 22.99 -7.25 -6.35
N VAL A 381 22.52 -7.69 -5.18
CA VAL A 381 21.16 -8.21 -4.99
C VAL A 381 20.13 -7.12 -5.32
N LEU A 382 20.30 -5.90 -4.84
CA LEU A 382 19.40 -4.77 -5.13
C LEU A 382 19.37 -4.42 -6.62
N MET A 383 20.54 -4.44 -7.28
CA MET A 383 20.66 -4.21 -8.71
C MET A 383 19.94 -5.29 -9.53
N VAL A 384 20.18 -6.57 -9.23
CA VAL A 384 19.54 -7.72 -9.91
C VAL A 384 18.03 -7.72 -9.66
N PHE A 385 17.61 -7.43 -8.42
CA PHE A 385 16.20 -7.38 -8.07
C PHE A 385 15.48 -6.23 -8.78
N SER A 386 16.15 -5.08 -8.98
CA SER A 386 15.62 -3.97 -9.79
C SER A 386 15.37 -4.38 -11.25
N ALA A 387 16.25 -5.22 -11.84
CA ALA A 387 16.07 -5.75 -13.18
C ALA A 387 14.95 -6.79 -13.27
N ALA A 388 14.56 -7.43 -12.15
CA ALA A 388 13.55 -8.48 -12.13
C ALA A 388 12.14 -8.01 -12.56
N VAL A 389 11.89 -6.70 -12.66
CA VAL A 389 10.63 -6.18 -13.23
C VAL A 389 10.55 -6.29 -14.77
N LEU A 390 11.66 -6.52 -15.47
CA LEU A 390 11.71 -6.52 -16.94
C LEU A 390 10.73 -7.52 -17.61
N PRO A 391 10.48 -8.74 -17.09
CA PRO A 391 9.46 -9.62 -17.67
C PRO A 391 8.06 -8.98 -17.73
N ALA A 392 7.74 -8.09 -16.79
CA ALA A 392 6.47 -7.38 -16.77
C ALA A 392 6.31 -6.39 -17.94
N PHE A 393 7.42 -5.92 -18.54
CA PHE A 393 7.41 -5.04 -19.72
C PHE A 393 6.59 -5.63 -20.87
N TRP A 394 6.81 -6.90 -21.19
CA TRP A 394 6.13 -7.58 -22.30
C TRP A 394 4.67 -7.88 -22.00
N VAL A 395 4.36 -8.23 -20.77
CA VAL A 395 3.01 -8.61 -20.34
C VAL A 395 2.12 -7.37 -20.18
N LEU A 396 2.59 -6.37 -19.42
CA LEU A 396 1.81 -5.16 -19.14
C LEU A 396 1.71 -4.22 -20.35
N GLY A 397 2.53 -4.44 -21.37
CA GLY A 397 2.39 -3.78 -22.67
C GLY A 397 1.14 -4.21 -23.46
N LYS A 398 0.54 -5.38 -23.12
CA LYS A 398 -0.74 -5.86 -23.64
C LYS A 398 -1.85 -5.33 -22.75
N GLU A 399 -2.80 -4.58 -23.29
CA GLU A 399 -3.87 -3.94 -22.53
C GLU A 399 -5.04 -4.91 -22.26
N ARG A 400 -4.74 -6.06 -21.63
CA ARG A 400 -5.72 -7.10 -21.32
C ARG A 400 -6.18 -7.03 -19.86
N THR A 401 -7.44 -7.38 -19.61
CA THR A 401 -7.96 -7.61 -18.26
C THR A 401 -7.62 -9.02 -17.80
N ILE A 402 -7.59 -9.20 -16.46
CA ILE A 402 -7.31 -10.51 -15.86
C ILE A 402 -8.42 -11.51 -16.20
N GLU A 403 -9.67 -11.06 -16.21
CA GLU A 403 -10.82 -11.89 -16.55
C GLU A 403 -10.68 -12.45 -17.97
N PHE A 404 -10.31 -11.62 -18.94
CA PHE A 404 -10.08 -12.06 -20.32
C PHE A 404 -8.98 -13.14 -20.41
N GLU A 405 -7.84 -12.96 -19.70
CA GLU A 405 -6.76 -13.95 -19.69
C GLU A 405 -7.17 -15.27 -19.00
N LEU A 406 -8.02 -15.21 -17.99
CA LEU A 406 -8.49 -16.38 -17.27
C LEU A 406 -9.48 -17.17 -18.13
N GLU A 407 -10.38 -16.50 -18.83
CA GLU A 407 -11.33 -17.11 -19.76
C GLU A 407 -10.62 -17.78 -20.94
N GLU A 408 -9.60 -17.14 -21.53
CA GLU A 408 -8.76 -17.72 -22.58
C GLU A 408 -8.09 -19.04 -22.11
N LYS A 409 -7.86 -19.18 -20.82
CA LYS A 409 -7.31 -20.38 -20.18
C LYS A 409 -8.35 -21.37 -19.67
N GLY A 410 -9.62 -21.16 -19.99
CA GLY A 410 -10.73 -22.01 -19.55
C GLY A 410 -11.03 -21.90 -18.04
N VAL A 411 -10.60 -20.83 -17.38
CA VAL A 411 -10.91 -20.57 -15.98
C VAL A 411 -12.15 -19.67 -15.91
N PRO A 412 -13.30 -20.15 -15.43
CA PRO A 412 -14.52 -19.35 -15.38
C PRO A 412 -14.33 -18.16 -14.42
N THR A 413 -14.65 -16.96 -14.88
CA THR A 413 -14.51 -15.71 -14.10
C THR A 413 -15.83 -15.20 -13.52
N GLY A 414 -16.95 -15.83 -13.86
CA GLY A 414 -18.29 -15.37 -13.52
C GLY A 414 -18.87 -14.44 -14.58
N PRO A 415 -20.16 -14.11 -14.53
CA PRO A 415 -20.75 -13.23 -15.50
C PRO A 415 -20.10 -11.84 -15.40
N ILE A 416 -19.49 -11.40 -16.50
CA ILE A 416 -19.02 -10.04 -16.67
C ILE A 416 -20.27 -9.18 -16.82
N THR A 417 -20.76 -8.64 -15.71
CA THR A 417 -21.80 -7.60 -15.79
C THR A 417 -21.10 -6.34 -16.26
N ILE A 418 -21.02 -6.16 -17.57
CA ILE A 418 -20.69 -4.85 -18.14
C ILE A 418 -21.85 -3.95 -17.71
N GLN A 419 -21.63 -3.11 -16.70
CA GLN A 419 -22.56 -2.04 -16.39
C GLN A 419 -22.50 -1.04 -17.55
N PRO A 420 -23.67 -0.67 -18.13
CA PRO A 420 -23.74 0.35 -19.15
C PRO A 420 -23.36 1.74 -18.64
#